data_ed87a3b243d5717dd213c5c63ad5e819
#
_entry.id   ed87a3b243d5717dd213c5c63ad5e819
#
_cell.length_a   1.000
_cell.length_b   1.000
_cell.length_c   1.000
_cell.angle_alpha   90.00
_cell.angle_beta   90.00
_cell.angle_gamma   90.00
#
_symmetry.space_group_name_H-M   'P 1'
#
loop_
_entity.id
_entity.type
_entity.pdbx_description
1 polymer ?
#
loop_
_entity_poly.entity_id
_entity_poly.type
_entity_poly.pdbx_seq_one_letter_code
_entity_poly.pdbx_strand_id
1 'polypeptide(L)'
;YEVVSQIPVGKVSTYGGIALLLGAPQCSRMVGRALKEVPDELSIPCHRVVNSTGRLVPGWVEQKQLLLAEEVSFKANGCVNLKEHLWHVDE
;
A
#
# COMPACT_ATOMS: atom_id res chain seq x y z
N TYR A 1 6.02 7.15 7.70
CA TYR A 1 4.61 7.55 7.48
C TYR A 1 4.48 8.64 6.40
N GLU A 2 5.47 9.50 6.28
CA GLU A 2 5.41 10.61 5.32
C GLU A 2 5.30 10.13 3.88
N VAL A 3 6.08 9.11 3.50
CA VAL A 3 6.04 8.55 2.15
C VAL A 3 4.67 7.95 1.86
N VAL A 4 4.11 7.21 2.80
CA VAL A 4 2.78 6.58 2.63
C VAL A 4 1.71 7.64 2.46
N SER A 5 1.82 8.76 3.18
CA SER A 5 0.85 9.86 3.07
C SER A 5 0.81 10.48 1.67
N GLN A 6 1.86 10.30 0.87
CA GLN A 6 1.94 10.87 -0.47
C GLN A 6 1.32 9.99 -1.54
N ILE A 7 0.96 8.74 -1.23
CA ILE A 7 0.34 7.84 -2.21
C ILE A 7 -1.02 8.40 -2.61
N PRO A 8 -1.25 8.73 -3.88
CA PRO A 8 -2.52 9.34 -4.28
C PRO A 8 -3.67 8.34 -4.29
N VAL A 9 -4.88 8.86 -4.23
CA VAL A 9 -6.11 8.07 -4.37
C VAL A 9 -6.08 7.33 -5.71
N GLY A 10 -6.44 6.06 -5.70
CA GLY A 10 -6.45 5.23 -6.90
C GLY A 10 -5.11 4.58 -7.21
N LYS A 11 -4.10 4.81 -6.38
CA LYS A 11 -2.77 4.21 -6.54
C LYS A 11 -2.40 3.42 -5.28
N VAL A 12 -1.49 2.45 -5.45
CA VAL A 12 -0.97 1.65 -4.34
C VAL A 12 0.55 1.57 -4.45
N SER A 13 1.20 1.28 -3.33
CA SER A 13 2.63 0.99 -3.31
C SER A 13 2.85 -0.34 -2.62
N THR A 14 4.08 -0.84 -2.67
CA THR A 14 4.45 -2.09 -2.01
C THR A 14 5.36 -1.80 -0.81
N TYR A 15 5.42 -2.75 0.14
CA TYR A 15 6.33 -2.59 1.29
C TYR A 15 7.76 -2.40 0.83
N GLY A 16 8.19 -3.19 -0.18
CA GLY A 16 9.53 -3.05 -0.74
C GLY A 16 9.74 -1.71 -1.43
N GLY A 17 8.71 -1.21 -2.14
CA GLY A 17 8.78 0.10 -2.78
C GLY A 17 8.93 1.23 -1.77
N ILE A 18 8.18 1.17 -0.67
CA ILE A 18 8.30 2.16 0.41
C ILE A 18 9.70 2.11 1.04
N ALA A 19 10.19 0.89 1.33
CA ALA A 19 11.52 0.73 1.92
C ALA A 19 12.61 1.29 1.00
N LEU A 20 12.47 1.08 -0.31
CA LEU A 20 13.41 1.60 -1.29
C LEU A 20 13.42 3.13 -1.31
N LEU A 21 12.25 3.76 -1.24
CA LEU A 21 12.14 5.22 -1.18
C LEU A 21 12.77 5.79 0.07
N LEU A 22 12.77 5.03 1.16
CA LEU A 22 13.42 5.45 2.41
C LEU A 22 14.93 5.19 2.40
N GLY A 23 15.46 4.62 1.31
CA GLY A 23 16.88 4.30 1.21
C GLY A 23 17.29 3.04 1.96
N ALA A 24 16.32 2.20 2.34
CA ALA A 24 16.57 0.99 3.13
C ALA A 24 15.78 -0.19 2.58
N PRO A 25 16.10 -0.68 1.37
CA PRO A 25 15.32 -1.73 0.71
C PRO A 25 15.24 -3.04 1.50
N GLN A 26 16.18 -3.29 2.40
CA GLN A 26 16.18 -4.47 3.25
C GLN A 26 15.18 -4.36 4.42
N CYS A 27 14.54 -3.21 4.59
CA CYS A 27 13.67 -2.94 5.75
C CYS A 27 12.18 -3.06 5.44
N SER A 28 11.79 -3.80 4.38
CA SER A 28 10.38 -3.93 4.01
C SER A 28 9.52 -4.51 5.14
N ARG A 29 10.08 -5.42 5.94
CA ARG A 29 9.34 -5.98 7.09
C ARG A 29 9.08 -4.91 8.15
N MET A 30 10.03 -4.01 8.37
CA MET A 30 9.86 -2.91 9.31
C MET A 30 8.78 -1.95 8.85
N VAL A 31 8.70 -1.69 7.54
CA VAL A 31 7.63 -0.88 6.96
C VAL A 31 6.27 -1.50 7.26
N GLY A 32 6.13 -2.80 7.02
CA GLY A 32 4.88 -3.50 7.31
C GLY A 32 4.48 -3.43 8.77
N ARG A 33 5.45 -3.61 9.68
CA ARG A 33 5.20 -3.51 11.11
C ARG A 33 4.78 -2.10 11.51
N ALA A 34 5.49 -1.08 11.02
CA ALA A 34 5.17 0.30 11.35
C ALA A 34 3.76 0.68 10.91
N LEU A 35 3.33 0.20 9.72
CA LEU A 35 2.00 0.49 9.22
C LEU A 35 0.89 -0.19 10.03
N LYS A 36 1.18 -1.35 10.62
CA LYS A 36 0.22 -2.00 11.52
C LYS A 36 0.00 -1.23 12.82
N GLU A 37 0.99 -0.46 13.23
CA GLU A 37 0.98 0.27 14.51
C GLU A 37 0.59 1.73 14.36
N VAL A 38 0.18 2.16 13.15
CA VAL A 38 -0.21 3.56 12.94
C VAL A 38 -1.46 3.88 13.74
N PRO A 39 -1.43 4.93 14.58
CA PRO A 39 -2.65 5.38 15.25
C PRO A 39 -3.69 5.89 14.27
N ASP A 40 -4.96 5.59 14.51
CA ASP A 40 -6.05 5.99 13.63
C ASP A 40 -6.15 7.52 13.48
N GLU A 41 -5.76 8.27 14.49
CA GLU A 41 -5.82 9.73 14.46
C GLU A 41 -4.91 10.35 13.40
N LEU A 42 -3.88 9.62 12.94
CA LEU A 42 -2.95 10.15 11.94
C LEU A 42 -3.49 10.11 10.52
N SER A 43 -4.58 9.39 10.29
CA SER A 43 -5.26 9.31 8.99
C SER A 43 -4.32 8.94 7.83
N ILE A 44 -3.33 8.07 8.09
CA ILE A 44 -2.39 7.64 7.07
C ILE A 44 -3.04 6.55 6.20
N PRO A 45 -2.95 6.65 4.86
CA PRO A 45 -3.64 5.71 3.96
C PRO A 45 -2.92 4.35 3.88
N CYS A 46 -2.85 3.63 4.99
CA CYS A 46 -2.18 2.32 5.06
C CYS A 46 -2.80 1.30 4.10
N HIS A 47 -4.07 1.47 3.74
CA HIS A 47 -4.74 0.57 2.79
C HIS A 47 -4.13 0.63 1.39
N ARG A 48 -3.36 1.67 1.07
CA ARG A 48 -2.69 1.83 -0.23
C ARG A 48 -1.33 1.15 -0.29
N VAL A 49 -0.97 0.35 0.71
CA VAL A 49 0.28 -0.42 0.71
C VAL A 49 -0.06 -1.90 0.69
N VAL A 50 0.51 -2.61 -0.27
CA VAL A 50 0.27 -4.05 -0.48
C VAL A 50 1.61 -4.77 -0.61
N ASN A 51 1.61 -6.10 -0.72
CA ASN A 51 2.86 -6.82 -0.90
C ASN A 51 3.34 -6.74 -2.37
N SER A 52 4.49 -7.32 -2.67
CA SER A 52 5.12 -7.22 -3.99
C SER A 52 4.29 -7.83 -5.12
N THR A 53 3.32 -8.69 -4.80
CA THR A 53 2.43 -9.29 -5.80
C THR A 53 1.06 -8.61 -5.84
N GLY A 54 0.84 -7.59 -5.03
CA GLY A 54 -0.44 -6.89 -4.95
C GLY A 54 -1.41 -7.51 -3.95
N ARG A 55 -0.94 -8.46 -3.13
CA ARG A 55 -1.80 -9.13 -2.17
C ARG A 55 -2.10 -8.22 -0.97
N LEU A 56 -3.36 -8.24 -0.55
CA LEU A 56 -3.81 -7.43 0.59
C LEU A 56 -3.36 -8.04 1.92
N VAL A 57 -3.44 -7.24 2.99
CA VAL A 57 -3.09 -7.69 4.33
C VAL A 57 -4.08 -8.77 4.77
N PRO A 58 -3.61 -9.97 5.15
CA PRO A 58 -4.51 -11.03 5.62
C PRO A 58 -5.26 -10.57 6.87
N GLY A 59 -6.57 -10.84 6.90
CA GLY A 59 -7.42 -10.50 8.04
C GLY A 59 -7.93 -9.09 8.08
N TRP A 60 -7.45 -8.19 7.21
CA TRP A 60 -7.95 -6.82 7.14
C TRP A 60 -8.97 -6.71 6.02
N VAL A 61 -10.22 -7.05 6.33
CA VAL A 61 -11.31 -7.12 5.35
C VAL A 61 -11.61 -5.75 4.73
N GLU A 62 -11.53 -4.69 5.50
CA GLU A 62 -11.87 -3.34 5.06
C GLU A 62 -10.92 -2.80 4.00
N GLN A 63 -9.70 -3.34 3.91
CA GLN A 63 -8.71 -2.85 2.94
C GLN A 63 -9.25 -2.91 1.52
N LYS A 64 -9.85 -4.04 1.14
CA LYS A 64 -10.40 -4.21 -0.21
C LYS A 64 -11.50 -3.20 -0.49
N GLN A 65 -12.38 -2.98 0.50
CA GLN A 65 -13.48 -2.05 0.34
C GLN A 65 -12.98 -0.62 0.17
N LEU A 66 -11.96 -0.23 0.92
CA LEU A 66 -11.37 1.09 0.81
C LEU A 66 -10.75 1.32 -0.57
N LEU A 67 -10.04 0.31 -1.09
CA LEU A 67 -9.42 0.41 -2.40
C LEU A 67 -10.47 0.41 -3.52
N LEU A 68 -11.52 -0.39 -3.40
CA LEU A 68 -12.60 -0.38 -4.39
C LEU A 68 -13.28 0.99 -4.44
N ALA A 69 -13.43 1.64 -3.30
CA ALA A 69 -14.01 2.99 -3.24
C ALA A 69 -13.12 4.01 -3.95
N GLU A 70 -11.83 3.72 -4.10
CA GLU A 70 -10.87 4.57 -4.83
C GLU A 70 -10.71 4.12 -6.28
N GLU A 71 -11.57 3.21 -6.75
CA GLU A 71 -11.58 2.71 -8.12
C GLU A 71 -10.34 1.87 -8.47
N VAL A 72 -9.72 1.24 -7.46
CA VAL A 72 -8.62 0.31 -7.69
C VAL A 72 -9.18 -1.02 -8.18
N SER A 73 -8.66 -1.53 -9.29
CA SER A 73 -9.10 -2.80 -9.85
C SER A 73 -8.29 -3.98 -9.30
N PHE A 74 -8.94 -5.14 -9.26
CA PHE A 74 -8.36 -6.37 -8.73
C PHE A 74 -8.36 -7.45 -9.81
N LYS A 75 -7.34 -8.30 -9.76
CA LYS A 75 -7.24 -9.47 -10.63
C LYS A 75 -8.14 -10.59 -10.10
N ALA A 76 -8.36 -11.62 -10.92
CA ALA A 76 -9.20 -12.76 -10.54
C ALA A 76 -8.72 -13.45 -9.26
N ASN A 77 -7.42 -13.40 -8.98
CA ASN A 77 -6.85 -14.03 -7.78
C ASN A 77 -6.98 -13.17 -6.51
N GLY A 78 -7.64 -12.01 -6.60
CA GLY A 78 -7.84 -11.12 -5.46
C GLY A 78 -6.73 -10.12 -5.20
N CYS A 79 -5.68 -10.14 -6.01
CA CYS A 79 -4.58 -9.19 -5.88
C CYS A 79 -4.88 -7.89 -6.63
N VAL A 80 -4.33 -6.77 -6.15
CA VAL A 80 -4.44 -5.50 -6.88
C VAL A 80 -3.76 -5.62 -8.23
N ASN A 81 -4.34 -5.02 -9.27
CA ASN A 81 -3.72 -4.95 -10.58
C ASN A 81 -2.61 -3.90 -10.54
N LEU A 82 -1.41 -4.32 -10.15
CA LEU A 82 -0.26 -3.41 -9.99
C LEU A 82 0.14 -2.75 -11.31
N LYS A 83 -0.12 -3.41 -12.43
CA LYS A 83 0.22 -2.84 -13.74
C LYS A 83 -0.50 -1.51 -13.96
N GLU A 84 -1.73 -1.38 -13.46
CA GLU A 84 -2.53 -0.18 -13.63
C GLU A 84 -2.42 0.79 -12.46
N HIS A 85 -2.19 0.30 -11.25
CA HIS A 85 -2.37 1.10 -10.04
C HIS A 85 -1.09 1.34 -9.24
N LEU A 86 0.03 0.75 -9.64
CA LEU A 86 1.29 0.97 -8.91
C LEU A 86 1.71 2.43 -9.00
N TRP A 87 1.95 3.03 -7.84
CA TRP A 87 2.38 4.42 -7.76
C TRP A 87 3.85 4.54 -8.18
N HIS A 88 4.10 5.44 -9.12
CA HIS A 88 5.45 5.77 -9.58
C HIS A 88 5.77 7.18 -9.11
N VAL A 89 6.81 7.30 -8.29
CA VAL A 89 7.16 8.57 -7.62
C VAL A 89 7.45 9.70 -8.60
N ASP A 90 7.90 9.35 -9.80
CA ASP A 90 8.26 10.34 -10.83
C ASP A 90 7.07 10.97 -11.56
N GLU A 91 5.86 10.50 -11.27
CA GLU A 91 4.66 11.02 -11.91
C GLU A 91 4.20 12.35 -11.32
#